data_efbf0a5563085d0a222a5cacc47bf789
#
_entry.id   efbf0a5563085d0a222a5cacc47bf789
#
_cell.length_a   1.000
_cell.length_b   1.000
_cell.length_c   1.000
_cell.angle_alpha   90.00
_cell.angle_beta   90.00
_cell.angle_gamma   90.00
#
_symmetry.space_group_name_H-M   'P 1'
#
loop_
_entity.id
_entity.type
_entity.pdbx_description
1 polymer ?
#
loop_
_entity_poly.entity_id
_entity_poly.type
_entity_poly.pdbx_seq_one_letter_code
_entity_poly.pdbx_strand_id
1 'polypeptide(L)'
;MKEKLMNVCGKLLFAAFVVFFFWGAVEMFRQGAWISCTICVMAVLLFGSLLVVSRISGPAVSESVPLVSQIDLPTDKDSLRELAKLVAGEEADVMQTVEQLLESPEAFYSAQTMRDGEYKGEYCEIWEFYHDKPDLLYSEGLRFVLEEAKVIAMFDWKEGLEEFVGQMTDLRRVQAHNLPVPQEHFDELADIPHWCNALNELWQPLGYNATFIDTDGDEYIVAVVQYTPSPPIDDISCTTQS
;
A
#
# COMPACT_ATOMS: atom_id res chain seq x y z
N MET A 1 -20.83 -8.19 3.74
CA MET A 1 -21.68 -9.41 3.68
C MET A 1 -20.93 -10.59 3.05
N LYS A 2 -20.10 -10.40 2.02
CA LYS A 2 -19.27 -11.46 1.39
C LYS A 2 -18.24 -12.08 2.35
N GLU A 3 -17.57 -11.28 3.14
CA GLU A 3 -16.53 -11.73 4.09
C GLU A 3 -17.08 -12.65 5.21
N LYS A 4 -18.25 -12.32 5.75
CA LYS A 4 -18.93 -13.20 6.74
C LYS A 4 -19.33 -14.55 6.12
N LEU A 5 -19.72 -14.56 4.86
CA LEU A 5 -20.11 -15.78 4.14
C LEU A 5 -18.86 -16.65 3.88
N MET A 6 -17.75 -16.06 3.46
CA MET A 6 -16.48 -16.75 3.22
C MET A 6 -15.92 -17.37 4.50
N ASN A 7 -16.02 -16.68 5.63
CA ASN A 7 -15.58 -17.18 6.94
C ASN A 7 -16.46 -18.35 7.43
N VAL A 8 -17.78 -18.33 7.16
CA VAL A 8 -18.69 -19.44 7.48
C VAL A 8 -18.42 -20.64 6.57
N CYS A 9 -18.23 -20.44 5.27
CA CYS A 9 -17.87 -21.53 4.33
C CYS A 9 -16.52 -22.16 4.70
N GLY A 10 -15.51 -21.39 5.08
CA GLY A 10 -14.22 -21.90 5.52
C GLY A 10 -14.32 -22.77 6.79
N LYS A 11 -15.16 -22.37 7.76
CA LYS A 11 -15.40 -23.15 8.98
C LYS A 11 -16.14 -24.46 8.68
N LEU A 12 -17.11 -24.45 7.78
CA LEU A 12 -17.87 -25.63 7.37
C LEU A 12 -16.98 -26.63 6.61
N LEU A 13 -16.16 -26.14 5.67
CA LEU A 13 -15.17 -26.96 4.96
C LEU A 13 -14.17 -27.60 5.90
N PHE A 14 -13.67 -26.87 6.88
CA PHE A 14 -12.75 -27.39 7.88
C PHE A 14 -13.40 -28.45 8.76
N ALA A 15 -14.64 -28.22 9.22
CA ALA A 15 -15.38 -29.22 9.99
C ALA A 15 -15.62 -30.50 9.19
N ALA A 16 -16.01 -30.39 7.92
CA ALA A 16 -16.20 -31.53 7.02
C ALA A 16 -14.88 -32.33 6.81
N PHE A 17 -13.77 -31.61 6.64
CA PHE A 17 -12.43 -32.19 6.51
C PHE A 17 -12.02 -33.01 7.78
N VAL A 18 -12.23 -32.43 8.97
CA VAL A 18 -11.93 -33.11 10.23
C VAL A 18 -12.77 -34.39 10.40
N VAL A 19 -14.08 -34.34 10.10
CA VAL A 19 -14.98 -35.49 10.16
C VAL A 19 -14.55 -36.57 9.18
N PHE A 20 -14.18 -36.22 7.97
CA PHE A 20 -13.74 -37.17 6.93
C PHE A 20 -12.44 -37.87 7.33
N PHE A 21 -11.46 -37.15 7.88
CA PHE A 21 -10.20 -37.72 8.34
C PHE A 21 -10.39 -38.59 9.59
N PHE A 22 -11.26 -38.21 10.51
CA PHE A 22 -11.58 -39.01 11.69
C PHE A 22 -12.25 -40.34 11.30
N TRP A 23 -13.19 -40.28 10.34
CA TRP A 23 -13.81 -41.50 9.79
C TRP A 23 -12.79 -42.42 9.12
N GLY A 24 -11.92 -41.88 8.27
CA GLY A 24 -10.84 -42.66 7.64
C GLY A 24 -9.89 -43.30 8.64
N ALA A 25 -9.52 -42.60 9.72
CA ALA A 25 -8.69 -43.13 10.78
C ALA A 25 -9.36 -44.31 11.54
N VAL A 26 -10.67 -44.17 11.81
CA VAL A 26 -11.45 -45.25 12.46
C VAL A 26 -11.51 -46.51 11.57
N GLU A 27 -11.70 -46.34 10.27
CA GLU A 27 -11.77 -47.44 9.31
C GLU A 27 -10.40 -48.14 9.14
N MET A 28 -9.30 -47.37 9.08
CA MET A 28 -7.94 -47.91 9.06
C MET A 28 -7.59 -48.66 10.36
N PHE A 29 -8.07 -48.17 11.49
CA PHE A 29 -7.90 -48.84 12.77
C PHE A 29 -8.61 -50.20 12.78
N ARG A 30 -9.84 -50.28 12.25
CA ARG A 30 -10.60 -51.54 12.11
C ARG A 30 -9.90 -52.57 11.21
N GLN A 31 -9.13 -52.10 10.21
CA GLN A 31 -8.37 -52.95 9.29
C GLN A 31 -6.99 -53.36 9.83
N GLY A 32 -6.64 -52.98 11.05
CA GLY A 32 -5.36 -53.30 11.69
C GLY A 32 -4.15 -52.49 11.20
N ALA A 33 -4.38 -51.41 10.46
CA ALA A 33 -3.32 -50.54 9.92
C ALA A 33 -2.88 -49.49 10.95
N TRP A 34 -2.35 -49.88 12.08
CA TRP A 34 -1.99 -49.02 13.21
C TRP A 34 -1.01 -47.89 12.86
N ILE A 35 0.00 -48.18 12.02
CA ILE A 35 1.03 -47.22 11.63
C ILE A 35 0.41 -46.09 10.81
N SER A 36 -0.46 -46.39 9.85
CA SER A 36 -1.15 -45.40 9.01
C SER A 36 -2.11 -44.54 9.82
N CYS A 37 -2.77 -45.09 10.82
CA CYS A 37 -3.65 -44.39 11.75
C CYS A 37 -2.85 -43.33 12.56
N THR A 38 -1.68 -43.71 13.09
CA THR A 38 -0.81 -42.83 13.86
C THR A 38 -0.31 -41.66 13.01
N ILE A 39 0.08 -41.93 11.76
CA ILE A 39 0.52 -40.87 10.83
C ILE A 39 -0.61 -39.87 10.53
N CYS A 40 -1.84 -40.36 10.29
CA CYS A 40 -3.00 -39.51 10.06
C CYS A 40 -3.32 -38.63 11.28
N VAL A 41 -3.29 -39.16 12.48
CA VAL A 41 -3.53 -38.40 13.72
C VAL A 41 -2.45 -37.32 13.91
N MET A 42 -1.19 -37.66 13.71
CA MET A 42 -0.08 -36.70 13.80
C MET A 42 -0.20 -35.59 12.75
N ALA A 43 -0.60 -35.90 11.53
CA ALA A 43 -0.83 -34.90 10.48
C ALA A 43 -1.96 -33.92 10.84
N VAL A 44 -3.08 -34.43 11.39
CA VAL A 44 -4.19 -33.56 11.84
C VAL A 44 -3.77 -32.68 13.02
N LEU A 45 -2.98 -33.19 13.96
CA LEU A 45 -2.47 -32.42 15.09
C LEU A 45 -1.47 -31.33 14.63
N LEU A 46 -0.58 -31.65 13.69
CA LEU A 46 0.37 -30.67 13.12
C LEU A 46 -0.34 -29.59 12.32
N PHE A 47 -1.28 -29.93 11.44
CA PHE A 47 -2.07 -28.94 10.70
C PHE A 47 -2.98 -28.13 11.61
N GLY A 48 -3.60 -28.76 12.60
CA GLY A 48 -4.42 -28.08 13.60
C GLY A 48 -3.61 -27.08 14.43
N SER A 49 -2.41 -27.46 14.87
CA SER A 49 -1.52 -26.55 15.60
C SER A 49 -1.01 -25.41 14.73
N LEU A 50 -0.71 -25.64 13.44
CA LEU A 50 -0.30 -24.60 12.50
C LEU A 50 -1.42 -23.55 12.29
N LEU A 51 -2.68 -24.00 12.17
CA LEU A 51 -3.84 -23.12 12.05
C LEU A 51 -4.15 -22.35 13.34
N VAL A 52 -3.89 -22.96 14.51
CA VAL A 52 -4.04 -22.27 15.80
C VAL A 52 -2.93 -21.25 15.98
N VAL A 53 -1.68 -21.59 15.65
CA VAL A 53 -0.53 -20.66 15.71
C VAL A 53 -0.74 -19.51 14.73
N SER A 54 -1.20 -19.74 13.50
CA SER A 54 -1.50 -18.68 12.54
C SER A 54 -2.66 -17.78 12.99
N ARG A 55 -3.56 -18.23 13.86
CA ARG A 55 -4.61 -17.40 14.47
C ARG A 55 -4.17 -16.67 15.74
N ILE A 56 -3.20 -17.20 16.47
CA ILE A 56 -2.65 -16.57 17.67
C ILE A 56 -1.57 -15.55 17.27
N SER A 57 -0.89 -15.78 16.14
CA SER A 57 0.10 -14.88 15.55
C SER A 57 -0.51 -13.92 14.50
N GLY A 58 -1.83 -13.95 14.32
CA GLY A 58 -2.51 -12.87 13.62
C GLY A 58 -2.29 -11.57 14.40
N PRO A 59 -1.98 -10.46 13.74
CA PRO A 59 -1.71 -9.21 14.43
C PRO A 59 -2.83 -8.94 15.41
N ALA A 60 -2.45 -8.63 16.64
CA ALA A 60 -3.40 -8.13 17.64
C ALA A 60 -4.20 -7.04 16.96
N VAL A 61 -5.52 -7.20 16.94
CA VAL A 61 -6.42 -6.25 16.31
C VAL A 61 -6.10 -4.88 16.85
N SER A 62 -5.41 -4.12 16.03
CA SER A 62 -5.57 -2.71 15.79
C SER A 62 -6.19 -1.93 16.95
N GLU A 63 -5.38 -1.38 17.83
CA GLU A 63 -5.58 0.03 18.16
C GLU A 63 -5.70 0.76 16.83
N SER A 64 -6.71 1.60 16.69
CA SER A 64 -6.96 2.37 15.48
C SER A 64 -5.66 3.08 15.07
N VAL A 65 -4.99 2.53 14.06
CA VAL A 65 -3.84 3.19 13.45
C VAL A 65 -4.33 4.58 13.06
N PRO A 66 -3.71 5.65 13.54
CA PRO A 66 -4.08 6.99 13.09
C PRO A 66 -4.02 6.99 11.57
N LEU A 67 -5.11 7.37 10.95
CA LEU A 67 -5.28 7.25 9.51
C LEU A 67 -4.22 8.13 8.85
N VAL A 68 -3.25 7.52 8.18
CA VAL A 68 -2.38 8.27 7.26
C VAL A 68 -3.31 8.95 6.25
N SER A 69 -3.13 10.24 6.01
CA SER A 69 -3.95 10.96 5.05
C SER A 69 -3.86 10.30 3.68
N GLN A 70 -4.97 10.25 2.98
CA GLN A 70 -5.09 9.58 1.69
C GLN A 70 -5.67 10.55 0.67
N ILE A 71 -5.18 10.49 -0.56
CA ILE A 71 -5.62 11.28 -1.71
C ILE A 71 -5.94 10.28 -2.80
N ASP A 72 -7.18 10.30 -3.32
CA ASP A 72 -7.54 9.46 -4.45
C ASP A 72 -6.78 9.90 -5.69
N LEU A 73 -6.26 8.95 -6.49
CA LEU A 73 -5.63 9.25 -7.77
C LEU A 73 -6.70 9.73 -8.75
N PRO A 74 -6.67 10.99 -9.21
CA PRO A 74 -7.66 11.48 -10.14
C PRO A 74 -7.45 10.91 -11.54
N THR A 75 -8.48 11.03 -12.39
CA THR A 75 -8.44 10.56 -13.78
C THR A 75 -8.52 11.71 -14.80
N ASP A 76 -8.96 12.88 -14.37
CA ASP A 76 -9.02 14.05 -15.25
C ASP A 76 -7.73 14.89 -15.20
N LYS A 77 -7.38 15.52 -16.31
CA LYS A 77 -6.13 16.25 -16.49
C LYS A 77 -5.90 17.38 -15.48
N ASP A 78 -6.94 18.11 -15.13
CA ASP A 78 -6.81 19.27 -14.27
C ASP A 78 -6.55 18.84 -12.83
N SER A 79 -7.25 17.83 -12.36
CA SER A 79 -7.03 17.22 -11.03
C SER A 79 -5.67 16.52 -10.96
N LEU A 80 -5.22 15.84 -12.03
CA LEU A 80 -3.88 15.24 -12.11
C LEU A 80 -2.79 16.33 -12.03
N ARG A 81 -2.98 17.46 -12.70
CA ARG A 81 -2.06 18.61 -12.61
C ARG A 81 -1.99 19.20 -11.20
N GLU A 82 -3.13 19.33 -10.52
CA GLU A 82 -3.16 19.80 -9.13
C GLU A 82 -2.53 18.80 -8.16
N LEU A 83 -2.75 17.50 -8.35
CA LEU A 83 -2.06 16.47 -7.58
C LEU A 83 -0.54 16.56 -7.78
N ALA A 84 -0.08 16.66 -9.03
CA ALA A 84 1.34 16.82 -9.33
C ALA A 84 1.95 18.06 -8.65
N LYS A 85 1.27 19.20 -8.68
CA LYS A 85 1.70 20.41 -7.97
C LYS A 85 1.78 20.20 -6.45
N LEU A 86 0.80 19.52 -5.88
CA LEU A 86 0.76 19.24 -4.44
C LEU A 86 1.97 18.40 -4.01
N VAL A 87 2.28 17.36 -4.77
CA VAL A 87 3.34 16.41 -4.40
C VAL A 87 4.73 16.84 -4.87
N ALA A 88 4.87 17.43 -6.06
CA ALA A 88 6.14 17.93 -6.56
C ALA A 88 6.51 19.31 -5.99
N GLY A 89 5.52 20.12 -5.58
CA GLY A 89 5.79 21.47 -5.10
C GLY A 89 6.35 22.38 -6.20
N GLU A 90 7.52 23.00 -5.95
CA GLU A 90 8.17 23.95 -6.86
C GLU A 90 9.15 23.31 -7.86
N GLU A 91 9.15 21.96 -8.01
CA GLU A 91 10.04 21.22 -8.91
C GLU A 91 9.64 21.46 -10.38
N ALA A 92 10.22 22.49 -11.00
CA ALA A 92 9.85 22.95 -12.35
C ALA A 92 10.11 21.89 -13.43
N ASP A 93 11.15 21.08 -13.29
CA ASP A 93 11.48 20.00 -14.21
C ASP A 93 10.42 18.87 -14.19
N VAL A 94 9.93 18.53 -13.01
CA VAL A 94 8.85 17.56 -12.84
C VAL A 94 7.56 18.08 -13.48
N MET A 95 7.19 19.31 -13.16
CA MET A 95 5.98 19.93 -13.72
C MET A 95 6.05 20.08 -15.24
N GLN A 96 7.22 20.36 -15.81
CA GLN A 96 7.40 20.39 -17.26
C GLN A 96 7.13 19.02 -17.89
N THR A 97 7.61 17.93 -17.27
CA THR A 97 7.39 16.56 -17.73
C THR A 97 5.91 16.17 -17.62
N VAL A 98 5.25 16.54 -16.51
CA VAL A 98 3.81 16.35 -16.31
C VAL A 98 2.99 17.08 -17.39
N GLU A 99 3.32 18.33 -17.70
CA GLU A 99 2.63 19.06 -18.76
C GLU A 99 2.83 18.43 -20.15
N GLN A 100 4.02 17.89 -20.46
CA GLN A 100 4.25 17.13 -21.68
C GLN A 100 3.36 15.88 -21.77
N LEU A 101 3.25 15.12 -20.67
CA LEU A 101 2.36 13.97 -20.59
C LEU A 101 0.90 14.34 -20.84
N LEU A 102 0.41 15.40 -20.16
CA LEU A 102 -1.00 15.79 -20.22
C LEU A 102 -1.41 16.44 -21.54
N GLU A 103 -0.54 17.26 -22.13
CA GLU A 103 -0.86 18.03 -23.34
C GLU A 103 -0.54 17.26 -24.64
N SER A 104 0.47 16.40 -24.64
CA SER A 104 0.95 15.67 -25.82
C SER A 104 1.35 14.23 -25.51
N PRO A 105 0.44 13.37 -25.06
CA PRO A 105 0.76 12.02 -24.58
C PRO A 105 1.45 11.16 -25.63
N GLU A 106 1.03 11.22 -26.89
CA GLU A 106 1.69 10.46 -27.97
C GLU A 106 3.16 10.86 -28.12
N ALA A 107 3.46 12.15 -28.13
CA ALA A 107 4.84 12.64 -28.22
C ALA A 107 5.63 12.30 -26.95
N PHE A 108 5.02 12.40 -25.80
CA PHE A 108 5.61 12.02 -24.50
C PHE A 108 6.01 10.54 -24.49
N TYR A 109 5.07 9.62 -24.72
CA TYR A 109 5.35 8.17 -24.70
C TYR A 109 6.33 7.78 -25.80
N SER A 110 6.23 8.35 -26.99
CA SER A 110 7.23 8.13 -28.05
C SER A 110 8.64 8.51 -27.61
N ALA A 111 8.81 9.64 -26.92
CA ALA A 111 10.12 10.05 -26.41
C ALA A 111 10.61 9.13 -25.28
N GLN A 112 9.74 8.73 -24.33
CA GLN A 112 10.11 7.86 -23.22
C GLN A 112 10.50 6.44 -23.70
N THR A 113 9.79 5.89 -24.67
CA THR A 113 10.09 4.56 -25.23
C THR A 113 11.35 4.52 -26.08
N MET A 114 11.81 5.66 -26.61
CA MET A 114 13.08 5.78 -27.33
C MET A 114 14.28 6.02 -26.41
N ARG A 115 14.05 6.54 -25.21
CA ARG A 115 15.09 6.82 -24.23
C ARG A 115 15.55 5.51 -23.56
N ASP A 116 16.86 5.35 -23.37
CA ASP A 116 17.37 4.30 -22.51
C ASP A 116 17.21 4.73 -21.04
N GLY A 117 16.56 3.90 -20.23
CA GLY A 117 16.29 4.18 -18.83
C GLY A 117 15.57 3.02 -18.16
N GLU A 118 15.55 3.04 -16.86
CA GLU A 118 14.94 2.01 -16.02
C GLU A 118 13.43 1.86 -16.31
N TYR A 119 12.73 2.97 -16.47
CA TYR A 119 11.26 3.02 -16.67
C TYR A 119 10.81 2.90 -18.14
N LYS A 120 11.73 2.55 -19.05
CA LYS A 120 11.39 2.40 -20.48
C LYS A 120 10.34 1.30 -20.72
N GLY A 121 10.47 0.18 -20.00
CA GLY A 121 9.54 -0.95 -20.09
C GLY A 121 8.14 -0.54 -19.70
N GLU A 122 8.01 0.10 -18.58
CA GLU A 122 6.75 0.59 -17.99
C GLU A 122 6.04 1.57 -18.95
N TYR A 123 6.75 2.55 -19.49
CA TYR A 123 6.17 3.47 -20.48
C TYR A 123 5.74 2.77 -21.77
N CYS A 124 6.45 1.73 -22.22
CA CYS A 124 6.02 0.92 -23.35
C CYS A 124 4.71 0.17 -23.04
N GLU A 125 4.61 -0.45 -21.87
CA GLU A 125 3.43 -1.19 -21.43
C GLU A 125 2.23 -0.28 -21.26
N ILE A 126 2.39 0.88 -20.61
CA ILE A 126 1.32 1.86 -20.44
C ILE A 126 0.77 2.30 -21.80
N TRP A 127 1.65 2.64 -22.74
CA TRP A 127 1.23 3.02 -24.07
C TRP A 127 0.51 1.90 -24.80
N GLU A 128 1.01 0.66 -24.73
CA GLU A 128 0.43 -0.50 -25.40
C GLU A 128 -0.99 -0.80 -24.87
N PHE A 129 -1.20 -0.72 -23.54
CA PHE A 129 -2.47 -1.12 -22.92
C PHE A 129 -3.49 0.01 -22.79
N TYR A 130 -3.04 1.29 -22.77
CA TYR A 130 -3.91 2.41 -22.42
C TYR A 130 -3.96 3.55 -23.43
N HIS A 131 -3.30 3.47 -24.62
CA HIS A 131 -3.34 4.56 -25.60
C HIS A 131 -4.74 4.95 -26.07
N ASP A 132 -5.71 4.04 -26.01
CA ASP A 132 -7.14 4.25 -26.32
C ASP A 132 -8.00 4.56 -25.08
N LYS A 133 -7.41 4.62 -23.90
CA LYS A 133 -8.07 4.86 -22.60
C LYS A 133 -7.42 6.06 -21.91
N PRO A 134 -7.77 7.29 -22.31
CA PRO A 134 -7.05 8.50 -21.89
C PRO A 134 -6.99 8.65 -20.37
N ASP A 135 -8.06 8.31 -19.63
CA ASP A 135 -8.11 8.43 -18.17
C ASP A 135 -7.02 7.59 -17.50
N LEU A 136 -6.85 6.33 -17.93
CA LEU A 136 -5.80 5.44 -17.42
C LEU A 136 -4.43 5.82 -17.97
N LEU A 137 -4.34 6.25 -19.23
CA LEU A 137 -3.09 6.68 -19.85
C LEU A 137 -2.43 7.82 -19.07
N TYR A 138 -3.23 8.80 -18.62
CA TYR A 138 -2.71 9.95 -17.88
C TYR A 138 -2.40 9.61 -16.43
N SER A 139 -3.27 8.87 -15.74
CA SER A 139 -3.07 8.53 -14.33
C SER A 139 -1.87 7.59 -14.14
N GLU A 140 -1.77 6.53 -14.95
CA GLU A 140 -0.63 5.62 -14.91
C GLU A 140 0.67 6.32 -15.32
N GLY A 141 0.64 7.10 -16.40
CA GLY A 141 1.81 7.87 -16.80
C GLY A 141 2.29 8.84 -15.75
N LEU A 142 1.37 9.51 -15.04
CA LEU A 142 1.71 10.43 -13.97
C LEU A 142 2.43 9.72 -12.81
N ARG A 143 1.97 8.53 -12.41
CA ARG A 143 2.62 7.73 -11.36
C ARG A 143 4.10 7.54 -11.66
N PHE A 144 4.41 7.01 -12.84
CA PHE A 144 5.80 6.73 -13.22
C PHE A 144 6.63 8.00 -13.45
N VAL A 145 6.04 9.09 -13.92
CA VAL A 145 6.73 10.39 -13.98
C VAL A 145 7.14 10.88 -12.59
N LEU A 146 6.24 10.76 -11.61
CA LEU A 146 6.51 11.21 -10.24
C LEU A 146 7.50 10.28 -9.52
N GLU A 147 7.42 8.98 -9.74
CA GLU A 147 8.33 7.98 -9.18
C GLU A 147 9.75 8.15 -9.76
N GLU A 148 9.89 8.19 -11.10
CA GLU A 148 11.18 8.41 -11.77
C GLU A 148 11.84 9.72 -11.29
N ALA A 149 11.03 10.74 -11.06
CA ALA A 149 11.48 12.00 -10.50
C ALA A 149 11.77 11.97 -8.99
N LYS A 150 11.61 10.84 -8.30
CA LYS A 150 11.78 10.71 -6.84
C LYS A 150 10.89 11.67 -6.04
N VAL A 151 9.66 11.92 -6.53
CA VAL A 151 8.66 12.75 -5.85
C VAL A 151 7.73 11.91 -5.00
N ILE A 152 7.49 10.68 -5.43
CA ILE A 152 6.76 9.65 -4.71
C ILE A 152 7.62 8.40 -4.57
N ALA A 153 7.27 7.53 -3.61
CA ALA A 153 7.81 6.18 -3.48
C ALA A 153 6.67 5.17 -3.65
N MET A 154 6.94 4.07 -4.37
CA MET A 154 5.98 3.01 -4.61
C MET A 154 6.47 1.72 -3.96
N PHE A 155 5.60 1.06 -3.19
CA PHE A 155 5.94 -0.11 -2.41
C PHE A 155 4.95 -1.25 -2.66
N ASP A 156 5.46 -2.46 -2.85
CA ASP A 156 4.65 -3.67 -2.70
C ASP A 156 4.23 -3.79 -1.21
N TRP A 157 3.04 -4.32 -0.94
CA TRP A 157 2.55 -4.53 0.42
C TRP A 157 3.45 -5.45 1.30
N LYS A 158 4.38 -6.19 0.69
CA LYS A 158 5.36 -7.06 1.34
C LYS A 158 6.74 -6.43 1.48
N GLU A 159 6.89 -5.18 1.08
CA GLU A 159 8.19 -4.52 1.10
C GLU A 159 8.76 -4.48 2.51
N GLY A 160 10.08 -4.70 2.62
CA GLY A 160 10.79 -4.68 3.89
C GLY A 160 11.15 -3.28 4.36
N LEU A 161 11.43 -3.15 5.66
CA LEU A 161 11.79 -1.87 6.27
C LEU A 161 13.03 -1.23 5.61
N GLU A 162 14.03 -2.01 5.22
CA GLU A 162 15.26 -1.50 4.59
C GLU A 162 14.95 -0.79 3.28
N GLU A 163 14.09 -1.41 2.43
CA GLU A 163 13.66 -0.83 1.17
C GLU A 163 12.80 0.43 1.40
N PHE A 164 11.86 0.38 2.34
CA PHE A 164 11.07 1.54 2.73
C PHE A 164 11.95 2.73 3.14
N VAL A 165 12.92 2.51 4.04
CA VAL A 165 13.83 3.56 4.50
C VAL A 165 14.67 4.09 3.34
N GLY A 166 15.17 3.21 2.47
CA GLY A 166 15.94 3.58 1.29
C GLY A 166 15.16 4.51 0.36
N GLN A 167 13.98 4.07 -0.10
CA GLN A 167 13.16 4.84 -1.02
C GLN A 167 12.67 6.16 -0.39
N MET A 168 12.21 6.14 0.87
CA MET A 168 11.78 7.38 1.54
C MET A 168 12.93 8.38 1.72
N THR A 169 14.14 7.92 1.98
CA THR A 169 15.33 8.79 2.09
C THR A 169 15.70 9.42 0.75
N ASP A 170 15.43 8.73 -0.36
CA ASP A 170 15.74 9.19 -1.71
C ASP A 170 14.75 10.22 -2.26
N LEU A 171 13.60 10.41 -1.61
CA LEU A 171 12.62 11.39 -2.06
C LEU A 171 13.20 12.81 -2.05
N ARG A 172 13.01 13.55 -3.16
CA ARG A 172 13.53 14.93 -3.33
C ARG A 172 13.13 15.83 -2.17
N ARG A 173 11.87 15.81 -1.74
CA ARG A 173 11.39 16.66 -0.65
C ARG A 173 12.01 16.29 0.68
N VAL A 174 12.25 14.99 0.94
CA VAL A 174 12.95 14.52 2.14
C VAL A 174 14.38 15.06 2.16
N GLN A 175 15.09 14.96 1.05
CA GLN A 175 16.45 15.47 0.91
C GLN A 175 16.52 17.00 0.99
N ALA A 176 15.63 17.71 0.26
CA ALA A 176 15.62 19.17 0.22
C ALA A 176 15.37 19.82 1.58
N HIS A 177 14.57 19.17 2.43
CA HIS A 177 14.22 19.69 3.76
C HIS A 177 14.91 18.95 4.90
N ASN A 178 15.83 18.01 4.59
CA ASN A 178 16.55 17.18 5.58
C ASN A 178 15.57 16.51 6.56
N LEU A 179 14.47 15.95 6.07
CA LEU A 179 13.50 15.26 6.90
C LEU A 179 14.12 13.95 7.43
N PRO A 180 14.02 13.66 8.73
CA PRO A 180 14.65 12.46 9.29
C PRO A 180 13.89 11.19 8.89
N VAL A 181 14.62 10.14 8.49
CA VAL A 181 14.12 8.79 8.25
C VAL A 181 14.96 7.80 9.08
N PRO A 182 14.87 7.82 10.41
CA PRO A 182 15.71 7.00 11.28
C PRO A 182 15.21 5.56 11.34
N GLN A 183 15.96 4.63 10.72
CA GLN A 183 15.60 3.21 10.65
C GLN A 183 15.35 2.59 12.04
N GLU A 184 16.13 3.00 13.04
CA GLU A 184 16.02 2.53 14.42
C GLU A 184 14.73 2.97 15.13
N HIS A 185 13.96 3.85 14.54
CA HIS A 185 12.68 4.34 15.07
C HIS A 185 11.50 3.46 14.66
N PHE A 186 11.68 2.58 13.70
CA PHE A 186 10.62 1.76 13.14
C PHE A 186 10.64 0.34 13.70
N ASP A 187 9.46 -0.23 13.93
CA ASP A 187 9.31 -1.65 14.20
C ASP A 187 9.48 -2.44 12.89
N GLU A 188 10.49 -3.30 12.82
CA GLU A 188 10.79 -4.12 11.63
C GLU A 188 9.64 -5.08 11.27
N LEU A 189 8.79 -5.44 12.22
CA LEU A 189 7.65 -6.33 12.02
C LEU A 189 6.35 -5.59 11.64
N ALA A 190 6.38 -4.26 11.63
CA ALA A 190 5.24 -3.46 11.21
C ALA A 190 5.13 -3.41 9.67
N ASP A 191 4.14 -2.68 9.19
CA ASP A 191 3.87 -2.48 7.77
C ASP A 191 4.05 -1.00 7.35
N ILE A 192 3.94 -0.74 6.06
CA ILE A 192 4.12 0.59 5.47
C ILE A 192 3.22 1.66 6.12
N PRO A 193 1.92 1.41 6.38
CA PRO A 193 1.08 2.36 7.10
C PRO A 193 1.61 2.75 8.49
N HIS A 194 2.12 1.80 9.25
CA HIS A 194 2.70 2.07 10.56
C HIS A 194 4.00 2.89 10.46
N TRP A 195 4.86 2.57 9.49
CA TRP A 195 6.09 3.34 9.26
C TRP A 195 5.80 4.76 8.80
N CYS A 196 4.80 4.96 7.91
CA CYS A 196 4.34 6.29 7.52
C CYS A 196 3.80 7.10 8.71
N ASN A 197 3.05 6.45 9.63
CA ASN A 197 2.59 7.12 10.84
C ASN A 197 3.76 7.55 11.73
N ALA A 198 4.76 6.69 11.91
CA ALA A 198 5.96 7.04 12.68
C ALA A 198 6.73 8.20 12.03
N LEU A 199 6.81 8.27 10.69
CA LEU A 199 7.35 9.42 9.98
C LEU A 199 6.50 10.68 10.23
N ASN A 200 5.19 10.58 10.24
CA ASN A 200 4.30 11.72 10.47
C ASN A 200 4.47 12.31 11.87
N GLU A 201 4.72 11.48 12.89
CA GLU A 201 5.06 11.97 14.23
C GLU A 201 6.34 12.82 14.23
N LEU A 202 7.33 12.45 13.40
CA LEU A 202 8.58 13.18 13.26
C LEU A 202 8.46 14.41 12.35
N TRP A 203 7.65 14.35 11.30
CA TRP A 203 7.62 15.35 10.24
C TRP A 203 6.56 16.44 10.43
N GLN A 204 5.45 16.17 11.11
CA GLN A 204 4.41 17.18 11.36
C GLN A 204 4.93 18.41 12.12
N PRO A 205 5.80 18.28 13.14
CA PRO A 205 6.41 19.45 13.76
C PRO A 205 7.31 20.26 12.82
N LEU A 206 7.78 19.63 11.72
CA LEU A 206 8.59 20.27 10.69
C LEU A 206 7.72 20.82 9.53
N GLY A 207 6.41 20.66 9.58
CA GLY A 207 5.47 21.13 8.56
C GLY A 207 5.28 20.19 7.38
N TYR A 208 5.55 18.88 7.54
CA TYR A 208 5.41 17.87 6.49
C TYR A 208 4.63 16.65 6.96
N ASN A 209 4.12 15.88 5.99
CA ASN A 209 3.38 14.66 6.25
C ASN A 209 3.60 13.65 5.11
N ALA A 210 3.77 12.37 5.46
CA ALA A 210 3.64 11.27 4.53
C ALA A 210 2.14 11.04 4.26
N THR A 211 1.77 10.91 2.99
CA THR A 211 0.38 10.80 2.55
C THR A 211 0.30 9.72 1.49
N PHE A 212 -0.72 8.88 1.56
CA PHE A 212 -0.97 7.88 0.51
C PHE A 212 -1.68 8.50 -0.69
N ILE A 213 -1.31 8.03 -1.89
CA ILE A 213 -2.08 8.20 -3.11
C ILE A 213 -2.75 6.87 -3.39
N ASP A 214 -4.10 6.85 -3.34
CA ASP A 214 -4.90 5.64 -3.54
C ASP A 214 -5.13 5.39 -5.03
N THR A 215 -4.83 4.17 -5.47
CA THR A 215 -4.98 3.71 -6.85
C THR A 215 -5.97 2.56 -6.98
N ASP A 216 -6.68 2.19 -5.92
CA ASP A 216 -7.45 0.94 -5.83
C ASP A 216 -6.59 -0.34 -6.08
N GLY A 217 -5.26 -0.21 -6.03
CA GLY A 217 -4.30 -1.30 -6.25
C GLY A 217 -3.81 -1.96 -4.95
N ASP A 218 -2.92 -2.96 -5.11
CA ASP A 218 -2.31 -3.70 -3.99
C ASP A 218 -0.99 -3.06 -3.53
N GLU A 219 -0.64 -1.90 -4.04
CA GLU A 219 0.58 -1.17 -3.75
C GLU A 219 0.32 0.07 -2.88
N TYR A 220 1.33 0.50 -2.14
CA TYR A 220 1.32 1.76 -1.41
C TYR A 220 2.11 2.81 -2.17
N ILE A 221 1.46 3.89 -2.57
CA ILE A 221 2.13 5.05 -3.14
C ILE A 221 2.20 6.13 -2.06
N VAL A 222 3.41 6.51 -1.70
CA VAL A 222 3.67 7.48 -0.62
C VAL A 222 4.25 8.76 -1.20
N ALA A 223 3.58 9.87 -0.93
CA ALA A 223 4.06 11.21 -1.22
C ALA A 223 4.38 11.96 0.08
N VAL A 224 5.29 12.93 0.00
CA VAL A 224 5.53 13.87 1.10
C VAL A 224 4.86 15.20 0.75
N VAL A 225 3.90 15.64 1.57
CA VAL A 225 3.16 16.88 1.36
C VAL A 225 3.40 17.88 2.50
N GLN A 226 3.14 19.15 2.27
CA GLN A 226 3.16 20.13 3.35
C GLN A 226 1.99 19.87 4.30
N TYR A 227 2.30 19.82 5.59
CA TYR A 227 1.33 19.66 6.64
C TYR A 227 0.81 21.02 7.11
N THR A 228 -0.47 21.23 6.96
CA THR A 228 -1.15 22.39 7.56
C THR A 228 -1.98 21.87 8.75
N PRO A 229 -1.63 22.22 10.00
CA PRO A 229 -2.44 21.83 11.13
C PRO A 229 -3.88 22.32 10.95
N SER A 230 -4.86 21.44 11.16
CA SER A 230 -6.25 21.87 11.24
C SER A 230 -6.37 22.93 12.34
N PRO A 231 -7.05 24.05 12.11
CA PRO A 231 -7.28 25.02 13.18
C PRO A 231 -7.95 24.32 14.36
N PRO A 232 -7.55 24.65 15.60
CA PRO A 232 -8.19 24.09 16.77
C PRO A 232 -9.70 24.31 16.66
N ILE A 233 -10.48 23.27 16.89
CA ILE A 233 -11.93 23.38 16.99
C ILE A 233 -12.16 24.21 18.26
N ASP A 234 -12.19 25.54 18.10
CA ASP A 234 -12.61 26.44 19.17
C ASP A 234 -13.98 25.97 19.60
N ASP A 235 -14.10 25.65 20.88
CA ASP A 235 -15.35 25.30 21.54
C ASP A 235 -16.47 26.23 21.01
N ILE A 236 -17.40 25.63 20.27
CA ILE A 236 -18.63 26.31 19.93
C ILE A 236 -19.31 26.60 21.28
N SER A 237 -18.99 27.76 21.86
CA SER A 237 -19.65 28.28 23.03
C SER A 237 -21.13 28.36 22.67
N CYS A 238 -21.90 27.40 23.17
CA CYS A 238 -23.35 27.43 23.17
C CYS A 238 -23.79 28.68 23.93
N THR A 239 -23.93 29.79 23.20
CA THR A 239 -24.62 30.97 23.72
C THR A 239 -26.11 30.62 23.76
N THR A 240 -26.55 30.05 24.88
CA THR A 240 -27.95 29.97 25.26
C THR A 240 -28.44 31.42 25.42
N GLN A 241 -29.13 31.93 24.43
CA GLN A 241 -29.96 33.13 24.60
C GLN A 241 -31.18 32.75 25.40
N SER A 242 -31.26 33.36 26.57
CA SER A 242 -32.43 33.39 27.47
C SER A 242 -33.47 34.34 26.91
#